data_a3828f86fdd0d4d78ac88346aaeb8167
#
_entry.id   a3828f86fdd0d4d78ac88346aaeb8167
#
_cell.length_a   1.000
_cell.length_b   1.000
_cell.length_c   1.000
_cell.angle_alpha   90.00
_cell.angle_beta   90.00
_cell.angle_gamma   90.00
#
_symmetry.space_group_name_H-M   'P 1'
#
loop_
_entity.id
_entity.type
_entity.pdbx_description
1 polymer ?
#
loop_
_entity_poly.entity_id
_entity_poly.type
_entity_poly.pdbx_seq_one_letter_code
_entity_poly.pdbx_strand_id
1 'polypeptide(L)'
;MASFLPVLAALAAYLLGSLSFAVIVSRVVGLSDPRSYGSGNPGATNVLRSGNKGAAIATLLLDALKGALPVLLVVHFGSPYGLEEGTAALVGLAAFVGHLWPVFFGFKGGKGVATAAGVLLALNPWLGLATLLTFVIIVAFFRYVSLASIVAAAFAPFYQLLIWGAGPAALAIAAMSLLLVWRHGANIKKLLAGTESRLGQKTSPSRGHS
;
A
#
# COMPACT_ATOMS: atom_id res chain seq x y z
N MET A 1 -12.10 24.01 -22.85
CA MET A 1 -10.65 23.89 -22.60
C MET A 1 -10.46 22.70 -21.67
N ALA A 2 -9.62 21.73 -22.04
CA ALA A 2 -9.29 20.63 -21.13
C ALA A 2 -8.62 21.23 -19.87
N SER A 3 -9.17 20.93 -18.70
CA SER A 3 -8.59 21.41 -17.44
C SER A 3 -7.30 20.63 -17.14
N PHE A 4 -6.20 21.29 -16.84
CA PHE A 4 -4.96 20.65 -16.37
C PHE A 4 -5.03 20.23 -14.91
N LEU A 5 -6.10 20.59 -14.21
CA LEU A 5 -6.26 20.29 -12.77
C LEU A 5 -6.17 18.79 -12.42
N PRO A 6 -6.79 17.85 -13.15
CA PRO A 6 -6.62 16.41 -12.87
C PRO A 6 -5.17 15.94 -12.93
N VAL A 7 -4.39 16.48 -13.89
CA VAL A 7 -2.96 16.13 -14.04
C VAL A 7 -2.15 16.70 -12.88
N LEU A 8 -2.40 17.95 -12.49
CA LEU A 8 -1.74 18.57 -11.34
C LEU A 8 -2.08 17.85 -10.03
N ALA A 9 -3.36 17.47 -9.85
CA ALA A 9 -3.80 16.70 -8.70
C ALA A 9 -3.10 15.32 -8.63
N ALA A 10 -3.01 14.63 -9.77
CA ALA A 10 -2.29 13.36 -9.86
C ALA A 10 -0.78 13.50 -9.55
N LEU A 11 -0.14 14.56 -10.05
CA LEU A 11 1.26 14.84 -9.75
C LEU A 11 1.47 15.10 -8.26
N ALA A 12 0.62 15.94 -7.64
CA ALA A 12 0.66 16.21 -6.21
C ALA A 12 0.43 14.93 -5.38
N ALA A 13 -0.52 14.07 -5.79
CA ALA A 13 -0.77 12.79 -5.17
C ALA A 13 0.42 11.83 -5.30
N TYR A 14 1.09 11.79 -6.46
CA TYR A 14 2.32 11.02 -6.64
C TYR A 14 3.44 11.51 -5.72
N LEU A 15 3.65 12.82 -5.60
CA LEU A 15 4.66 13.39 -4.70
C LEU A 15 4.35 13.07 -3.23
N LEU A 16 3.09 13.20 -2.81
CA LEU A 16 2.66 12.78 -1.47
C LEU A 16 2.88 11.29 -1.25
N GLY A 17 2.48 10.45 -2.21
CA GLY A 17 2.72 9.01 -2.21
C GLY A 17 4.19 8.64 -2.10
N SER A 18 5.07 9.48 -2.67
CA SER A 18 6.53 9.31 -2.66
C SER A 18 7.18 9.55 -1.29
N LEU A 19 6.43 9.99 -0.28
CA LEU A 19 6.94 10.04 1.09
C LEU A 19 7.03 8.62 1.66
N SER A 20 8.25 8.12 1.88
CA SER A 20 8.46 6.79 2.48
C SER A 20 8.36 6.87 4.00
N PHE A 21 7.16 6.73 4.54
CA PHE A 21 6.95 6.87 5.99
C PHE A 21 7.69 5.80 6.80
N ALA A 22 7.93 4.62 6.25
CA ALA A 22 8.78 3.64 6.90
C ALA A 22 10.19 4.17 7.16
N VAL A 23 10.79 4.88 6.20
CA VAL A 23 12.12 5.50 6.36
C VAL A 23 12.06 6.72 7.25
N ILE A 24 11.06 7.60 7.05
CA ILE A 24 10.90 8.84 7.81
C ILE A 24 10.68 8.53 9.30
N VAL A 25 9.70 7.68 9.63
CA VAL A 25 9.39 7.30 11.01
C VAL A 25 10.58 6.61 11.65
N SER A 26 11.22 5.65 10.97
CA SER A 26 12.42 4.97 11.51
C SER A 26 13.52 5.97 11.87
N ARG A 27 13.78 6.94 11.00
CA ARG A 27 14.79 7.98 11.26
C ARG A 27 14.41 8.86 12.45
N VAL A 28 13.15 9.29 12.56
CA VAL A 28 12.67 10.16 13.66
C VAL A 28 12.79 9.48 15.02
N VAL A 29 12.53 8.17 15.08
CA VAL A 29 12.62 7.40 16.35
C VAL A 29 13.97 6.72 16.56
N GLY A 30 15.00 7.06 15.79
CA GLY A 30 16.36 6.55 15.97
C GLY A 30 16.58 5.09 15.57
N LEU A 31 15.71 4.53 14.69
CA LEU A 31 15.88 3.17 14.16
C LEU A 31 16.74 3.19 12.88
N SER A 32 17.35 2.04 12.58
CA SER A 32 18.03 1.81 11.31
C SER A 32 17.07 1.91 10.13
N ASP A 33 17.60 2.24 8.95
CA ASP A 33 16.82 2.32 7.72
C ASP A 33 16.16 0.94 7.41
N PRO A 34 14.84 0.85 7.26
CA PRO A 34 14.16 -0.42 7.01
C PRO A 34 14.58 -1.11 5.71
N ARG A 35 15.27 -0.40 4.81
CA ARG A 35 15.83 -0.96 3.58
C ARG A 35 17.12 -1.75 3.82
N SER A 36 17.76 -1.61 5.00
CA SER A 36 19.03 -2.25 5.34
C SER A 36 18.89 -3.54 6.14
N TYR A 37 17.68 -3.91 6.59
CA TYR A 37 17.46 -5.12 7.40
C TYR A 37 16.18 -5.87 7.01
N GLY A 38 16.05 -7.09 7.56
CA GLY A 38 14.86 -7.92 7.40
C GLY A 38 14.57 -8.29 5.94
N SER A 39 13.43 -7.82 5.42
CA SER A 39 13.05 -8.03 4.02
C SER A 39 13.61 -6.97 3.07
N GLY A 40 14.26 -5.94 3.57
CA GLY A 40 14.69 -4.77 2.79
C GLY A 40 13.52 -3.92 2.25
N ASN A 41 12.28 -4.27 2.57
CA ASN A 41 11.10 -3.54 2.10
C ASN A 41 10.75 -2.40 3.06
N PRO A 42 10.64 -1.13 2.61
CA PRO A 42 10.24 -0.01 3.45
C PRO A 42 8.73 0.00 3.67
N GLY A 43 8.28 -0.75 4.67
CA GLY A 43 6.87 -0.86 5.06
C GLY A 43 6.70 -1.32 6.51
N ALA A 44 5.50 -1.12 7.07
CA ALA A 44 5.18 -1.35 8.48
C ALA A 44 5.58 -2.73 9.00
N THR A 45 5.35 -3.80 8.23
CA THR A 45 5.71 -5.18 8.62
C THR A 45 7.23 -5.35 8.79
N ASN A 46 8.04 -4.66 8.00
CA ASN A 46 9.49 -4.71 8.15
C ASN A 46 9.96 -3.83 9.31
N VAL A 47 9.34 -2.65 9.50
CA VAL A 47 9.60 -1.81 10.68
C VAL A 47 9.26 -2.56 11.98
N LEU A 48 8.18 -3.36 12.00
CA LEU A 48 7.83 -4.20 13.16
C LEU A 48 8.95 -5.18 13.55
N ARG A 49 9.78 -5.61 12.60
CA ARG A 49 10.94 -6.50 12.89
C ARG A 49 12.05 -5.83 13.68
N SER A 50 12.10 -4.50 13.74
CA SER A 50 12.99 -3.77 14.66
C SER A 50 12.59 -3.92 16.14
N GLY A 51 11.41 -4.48 16.42
CA GLY A 51 10.83 -4.57 17.76
C GLY A 51 9.99 -3.35 18.17
N ASN A 52 10.07 -2.24 17.43
CA ASN A 52 9.33 -1.02 17.76
C ASN A 52 7.91 -1.06 17.15
N LYS A 53 6.94 -1.47 17.97
CA LYS A 53 5.53 -1.56 17.58
C LYS A 53 4.92 -0.19 17.26
N GLY A 54 5.28 0.86 18.01
CA GLY A 54 4.79 2.22 17.80
C GLY A 54 5.21 2.76 16.41
N ALA A 55 6.48 2.59 16.05
CA ALA A 55 6.99 2.97 14.73
C ALA A 55 6.29 2.19 13.60
N ALA A 56 6.02 0.90 13.81
CA ALA A 56 5.31 0.09 12.81
C ALA A 56 3.86 0.55 12.62
N ILE A 57 3.14 0.87 13.70
CA ILE A 57 1.77 1.40 13.66
C ILE A 57 1.76 2.78 12.99
N ALA A 58 2.65 3.68 13.39
CA ALA A 58 2.76 5.00 12.77
C ALA A 58 3.03 4.90 11.26
N THR A 59 3.95 4.02 10.85
CA THR A 59 4.23 3.75 9.43
C THR A 59 2.97 3.25 8.71
N LEU A 60 2.25 2.29 9.29
CA LEU A 60 1.02 1.74 8.70
C LEU A 60 -0.04 2.83 8.46
N LEU A 61 -0.30 3.63 9.49
CA LEU A 61 -1.32 4.67 9.45
C LEU A 61 -0.95 5.79 8.48
N LEU A 62 0.29 6.26 8.50
CA LEU A 62 0.76 7.32 7.60
C LEU A 62 0.82 6.85 6.14
N ASP A 63 1.22 5.60 5.87
CA ASP A 63 1.18 5.03 4.53
C ASP A 63 -0.26 4.83 4.02
N ALA A 64 -1.22 4.51 4.90
CA ALA A 64 -2.64 4.48 4.54
C ALA A 64 -3.19 5.90 4.31
N LEU A 65 -2.86 6.83 5.19
CA LEU A 65 -3.32 8.23 5.10
C LEU A 65 -2.85 8.91 3.81
N LYS A 66 -1.58 8.71 3.39
CA LYS A 66 -1.09 9.32 2.14
C LYS A 66 -1.81 8.79 0.89
N GLY A 67 -2.37 7.57 0.95
CA GLY A 67 -3.24 7.02 -0.08
C GLY A 67 -4.65 7.58 -0.02
N ALA A 68 -5.21 7.68 1.19
CA ALA A 68 -6.58 8.16 1.40
C ALA A 68 -6.73 9.67 1.15
N LEU A 69 -5.79 10.48 1.64
CA LEU A 69 -5.91 11.95 1.65
C LEU A 69 -6.17 12.56 0.28
N PRO A 70 -5.38 12.26 -0.79
CA PRO A 70 -5.63 12.87 -2.10
C PRO A 70 -6.98 12.47 -2.68
N VAL A 71 -7.43 11.23 -2.43
CA VAL A 71 -8.74 10.74 -2.87
C VAL A 71 -9.86 11.49 -2.15
N LEU A 72 -9.78 11.60 -0.82
CA LEU A 72 -10.76 12.32 -0.01
C LEU A 72 -10.86 13.80 -0.40
N LEU A 73 -9.73 14.44 -0.69
CA LEU A 73 -9.72 15.82 -1.16
C LEU A 73 -10.48 15.98 -2.47
N VAL A 74 -10.29 15.08 -3.43
CA VAL A 74 -11.05 15.13 -4.70
C VAL A 74 -12.52 14.82 -4.48
N VAL A 75 -12.85 13.76 -3.73
CA VAL A 75 -14.23 13.34 -3.49
C VAL A 75 -15.06 14.43 -2.78
N HIS A 76 -14.48 15.12 -1.79
CA HIS A 76 -15.23 16.09 -1.00
C HIS A 76 -15.16 17.53 -1.52
N PHE A 77 -14.07 17.90 -2.19
CA PHE A 77 -13.81 19.28 -2.60
C PHE A 77 -13.57 19.46 -4.10
N GLY A 78 -13.56 18.38 -4.88
CA GLY A 78 -13.17 18.42 -6.30
C GLY A 78 -14.27 18.94 -7.24
N SER A 79 -15.55 18.72 -6.91
CA SER A 79 -16.68 19.01 -7.80
C SER A 79 -16.72 20.46 -8.33
N PRO A 80 -16.50 21.53 -7.51
CA PRO A 80 -16.47 22.90 -8.01
C PRO A 80 -15.36 23.19 -9.02
N TYR A 81 -14.36 22.31 -9.09
CA TYR A 81 -13.18 22.42 -9.98
C TYR A 81 -13.25 21.43 -11.15
N GLY A 82 -14.36 20.71 -11.34
CA GLY A 82 -14.50 19.68 -12.37
C GLY A 82 -13.67 18.43 -12.12
N LEU A 83 -13.25 18.17 -10.87
CA LEU A 83 -12.53 16.97 -10.46
C LEU A 83 -13.54 15.93 -9.97
N GLU A 84 -13.83 14.96 -10.80
CA GLU A 84 -14.86 13.95 -10.57
C GLU A 84 -14.25 12.57 -10.22
N GLU A 85 -15.08 11.51 -10.27
CA GLU A 85 -14.71 10.13 -9.95
C GLU A 85 -13.44 9.66 -10.68
N GLY A 86 -13.32 9.98 -11.97
CA GLY A 86 -12.13 9.65 -12.75
C GLY A 86 -10.85 10.26 -12.19
N THR A 87 -10.95 11.49 -11.67
CA THR A 87 -9.82 12.16 -11.01
C THR A 87 -9.54 11.53 -9.64
N ALA A 88 -10.58 11.17 -8.87
CA ALA A 88 -10.40 10.47 -7.59
C ALA A 88 -9.67 9.14 -7.77
N ALA A 89 -10.04 8.36 -8.77
CA ALA A 89 -9.37 7.12 -9.14
C ALA A 89 -7.91 7.35 -9.57
N LEU A 90 -7.66 8.37 -10.39
CA LEU A 90 -6.33 8.74 -10.88
C LEU A 90 -5.38 9.17 -9.75
N VAL A 91 -5.83 10.03 -8.83
CA VAL A 91 -5.00 10.48 -7.70
C VAL A 91 -4.70 9.33 -6.73
N GLY A 92 -5.65 8.40 -6.52
CA GLY A 92 -5.42 7.18 -5.74
C GLY A 92 -4.35 6.30 -6.35
N LEU A 93 -4.44 6.04 -7.66
CA LEU A 93 -3.42 5.30 -8.40
C LEU A 93 -2.06 6.02 -8.36
N ALA A 94 -2.03 7.34 -8.54
CA ALA A 94 -0.80 8.13 -8.51
C ALA A 94 -0.12 8.08 -7.13
N ALA A 95 -0.87 8.21 -6.03
CA ALA A 95 -0.34 8.07 -4.68
C ALA A 95 0.23 6.66 -4.43
N PHE A 96 -0.46 5.63 -4.92
CA PHE A 96 0.00 4.25 -4.84
C PHE A 96 1.30 4.04 -5.65
N VAL A 97 1.38 4.55 -6.88
CA VAL A 97 2.60 4.50 -7.71
C VAL A 97 3.76 5.24 -7.03
N GLY A 98 3.50 6.39 -6.41
CA GLY A 98 4.47 7.12 -5.60
C GLY A 98 5.02 6.30 -4.44
N HIS A 99 4.19 5.48 -3.78
CA HIS A 99 4.69 4.56 -2.74
C HIS A 99 5.58 3.45 -3.31
N LEU A 100 5.30 2.94 -4.51
CA LEU A 100 6.10 1.88 -5.15
C LEU A 100 7.44 2.41 -5.67
N TRP A 101 7.42 3.59 -6.26
CA TRP A 101 8.58 4.25 -6.88
C TRP A 101 8.71 5.70 -6.38
N PRO A 102 9.12 5.88 -5.11
CA PRO A 102 9.20 7.20 -4.47
C PRO A 102 10.37 8.01 -5.02
N VAL A 103 10.06 9.15 -5.67
CA VAL A 103 11.07 10.03 -6.26
C VAL A 103 12.09 10.54 -5.22
N PHE A 104 11.65 10.83 -3.99
CA PHE A 104 12.52 11.32 -2.91
C PHE A 104 13.44 10.27 -2.30
N PHE A 105 13.25 8.98 -2.66
CA PHE A 105 14.01 7.86 -2.08
C PHE A 105 14.66 6.98 -3.16
N GLY A 106 15.04 7.60 -4.30
CA GLY A 106 15.72 6.92 -5.40
C GLY A 106 14.90 5.82 -6.05
N PHE A 107 13.57 5.98 -6.09
CA PHE A 107 12.60 5.05 -6.66
C PHE A 107 12.59 3.65 -6.00
N LYS A 108 13.17 3.53 -4.79
CA LYS A 108 13.21 2.29 -4.00
C LYS A 108 12.11 2.31 -2.93
N GLY A 109 10.89 1.95 -3.32
CA GLY A 109 9.71 1.98 -2.47
C GLY A 109 9.24 0.63 -1.95
N GLY A 110 8.08 0.65 -1.31
CA GLY A 110 7.43 -0.50 -0.71
C GLY A 110 6.58 -1.32 -1.69
N LYS A 111 5.60 -2.05 -1.14
CA LYS A 111 4.66 -2.89 -1.91
C LYS A 111 3.26 -2.29 -2.03
N GLY A 112 2.99 -1.21 -1.32
CA GLY A 112 1.77 -0.43 -1.45
C GLY A 112 0.54 -0.92 -0.68
N VAL A 113 0.65 -1.97 0.15
CA VAL A 113 -0.52 -2.59 0.81
C VAL A 113 -1.32 -1.58 1.65
N ALA A 114 -0.67 -0.86 2.55
CA ALA A 114 -1.34 0.14 3.39
C ALA A 114 -1.88 1.32 2.56
N THR A 115 -1.10 1.78 1.57
CA THR A 115 -1.51 2.87 0.67
C THR A 115 -2.72 2.46 -0.17
N ALA A 116 -2.74 1.23 -0.72
CA ALA A 116 -3.90 0.69 -1.42
C ALA A 116 -5.13 0.60 -0.50
N ALA A 117 -4.97 0.13 0.73
CA ALA A 117 -6.07 0.08 1.70
C ALA A 117 -6.65 1.48 1.97
N GLY A 118 -5.80 2.50 2.13
CA GLY A 118 -6.21 3.89 2.27
C GLY A 118 -6.97 4.40 1.05
N VAL A 119 -6.47 4.15 -0.16
CA VAL A 119 -7.14 4.51 -1.42
C VAL A 119 -8.52 3.85 -1.52
N LEU A 120 -8.62 2.54 -1.27
CA LEU A 120 -9.89 1.80 -1.35
C LEU A 120 -10.92 2.32 -0.36
N LEU A 121 -10.52 2.57 0.89
CA LEU A 121 -11.41 3.15 1.92
C LEU A 121 -11.91 4.54 1.54
N ALA A 122 -11.07 5.35 0.88
CA ALA A 122 -11.42 6.69 0.47
C ALA A 122 -12.29 6.73 -0.80
N LEU A 123 -12.07 5.82 -1.76
CA LEU A 123 -12.90 5.68 -2.95
C LEU A 123 -14.29 5.12 -2.60
N ASN A 124 -14.31 4.06 -1.79
CA ASN A 124 -15.53 3.42 -1.34
C ASN A 124 -15.28 2.70 -0.01
N PRO A 125 -15.81 3.20 1.12
CA PRO A 125 -15.59 2.61 2.44
C PRO A 125 -15.98 1.12 2.54
N TRP A 126 -17.07 0.71 1.90
CA TRP A 126 -17.53 -0.68 1.91
C TRP A 126 -16.59 -1.61 1.16
N LEU A 127 -16.08 -1.17 0.01
CA LEU A 127 -15.06 -1.89 -0.74
C LEU A 127 -13.76 -2.03 0.06
N GLY A 128 -13.32 -0.92 0.68
CA GLY A 128 -12.14 -0.90 1.55
C GLY A 128 -12.29 -1.85 2.73
N LEU A 129 -13.46 -1.83 3.40
CA LEU A 129 -13.76 -2.72 4.52
C LEU A 129 -13.81 -4.19 4.10
N ALA A 130 -14.47 -4.53 2.97
CA ALA A 130 -14.50 -5.90 2.46
C ALA A 130 -13.09 -6.42 2.13
N THR A 131 -12.26 -5.58 1.52
CA THR A 131 -10.86 -5.91 1.20
C THR A 131 -10.02 -6.09 2.47
N LEU A 132 -10.18 -5.20 3.47
CA LEU A 132 -9.51 -5.34 4.76
C LEU A 132 -9.97 -6.58 5.51
N LEU A 133 -11.26 -6.91 5.50
CA LEU A 133 -11.79 -8.12 6.11
C LEU A 133 -11.19 -9.37 5.47
N THR A 134 -11.10 -9.41 4.13
CA THR A 134 -10.40 -10.49 3.41
C THR A 134 -8.95 -10.62 3.91
N PHE A 135 -8.21 -9.50 4.00
CA PHE A 135 -6.84 -9.50 4.50
C PHE A 135 -6.76 -10.06 5.93
N VAL A 136 -7.63 -9.58 6.84
CA VAL A 136 -7.64 -10.01 8.25
C VAL A 136 -7.95 -11.51 8.38
N ILE A 137 -8.94 -12.00 7.64
CA ILE A 137 -9.30 -13.44 7.62
C ILE A 137 -8.09 -14.28 7.21
N ILE A 138 -7.44 -13.94 6.10
CA ILE A 138 -6.29 -14.71 5.60
C ILE A 138 -5.10 -14.64 6.58
N VAL A 139 -4.82 -13.47 7.18
CA VAL A 139 -3.77 -13.38 8.22
C VAL A 139 -4.12 -14.21 9.45
N ALA A 140 -5.36 -14.18 9.90
CA ALA A 140 -5.79 -14.92 11.10
C ALA A 140 -5.61 -16.44 10.92
N PHE A 141 -6.00 -16.97 9.76
CA PHE A 141 -5.92 -18.41 9.49
C PHE A 141 -4.50 -18.88 9.12
N PHE A 142 -3.80 -18.16 8.26
CA PHE A 142 -2.53 -18.63 7.67
C PHE A 142 -1.28 -17.97 8.27
N ARG A 143 -1.43 -16.80 8.91
CA ARG A 143 -0.35 -16.02 9.53
C ARG A 143 0.72 -15.52 8.54
N TYR A 144 0.45 -15.51 7.23
CA TYR A 144 1.30 -14.92 6.21
C TYR A 144 0.73 -13.58 5.74
N VAL A 145 1.40 -12.47 6.11
CA VAL A 145 0.99 -11.11 5.70
C VAL A 145 1.06 -10.94 4.18
N SER A 146 2.06 -11.55 3.53
CA SER A 146 2.20 -11.50 2.08
C SER A 146 1.08 -12.23 1.35
N LEU A 147 0.69 -13.42 1.81
CA LEU A 147 -0.45 -14.17 1.26
C LEU A 147 -1.75 -13.34 1.40
N ALA A 148 -1.99 -12.78 2.58
CA ALA A 148 -3.16 -11.95 2.83
C ALA A 148 -3.20 -10.73 1.90
N SER A 149 -2.05 -10.07 1.69
CA SER A 149 -1.96 -8.93 0.77
C SER A 149 -2.28 -9.32 -0.67
N ILE A 150 -1.77 -10.46 -1.15
CA ILE A 150 -2.01 -10.95 -2.51
C ILE A 150 -3.48 -11.33 -2.71
N VAL A 151 -4.06 -12.08 -1.76
CA VAL A 151 -5.46 -12.51 -1.84
C VAL A 151 -6.39 -11.29 -1.78
N ALA A 152 -6.18 -10.37 -0.82
CA ALA A 152 -6.98 -9.15 -0.72
C ALA A 152 -6.90 -8.30 -1.99
N ALA A 153 -5.69 -8.16 -2.57
CA ALA A 153 -5.50 -7.43 -3.83
C ALA A 153 -6.20 -8.11 -5.01
N ALA A 154 -6.23 -9.44 -5.08
CA ALA A 154 -6.94 -10.16 -6.13
C ALA A 154 -8.47 -10.00 -6.01
N PHE A 155 -9.00 -9.98 -4.78
CA PHE A 155 -10.43 -9.83 -4.55
C PHE A 155 -10.94 -8.39 -4.69
N ALA A 156 -10.11 -7.35 -4.46
CA ALA A 156 -10.54 -5.97 -4.53
C ALA A 156 -11.19 -5.58 -5.89
N PRO A 157 -10.56 -5.82 -7.07
CA PRO A 157 -11.20 -5.53 -8.35
C PRO A 157 -12.42 -6.42 -8.62
N PHE A 158 -12.43 -7.66 -8.13
CA PHE A 158 -13.59 -8.55 -8.23
C PHE A 158 -14.79 -7.99 -7.47
N TYR A 159 -14.61 -7.55 -6.21
CA TYR A 159 -15.67 -6.90 -5.44
C TYR A 159 -16.16 -5.63 -6.12
N GLN A 160 -15.24 -4.80 -6.63
CA GLN A 160 -15.59 -3.57 -7.35
C GLN A 160 -16.47 -3.88 -8.56
N LEU A 161 -16.06 -4.80 -9.41
CA LEU A 161 -16.80 -5.14 -10.63
C LEU A 161 -18.17 -5.78 -10.35
N LEU A 162 -18.23 -6.66 -9.35
CA LEU A 162 -19.45 -7.39 -9.01
C LEU A 162 -20.52 -6.51 -8.39
N ILE A 163 -20.14 -5.56 -7.52
CA ILE A 163 -21.07 -4.80 -6.69
C ILE A 163 -21.32 -3.40 -7.23
N TRP A 164 -20.29 -2.73 -7.73
CA TRP A 164 -20.38 -1.34 -8.20
C TRP A 164 -20.16 -1.18 -9.70
N GLY A 165 -19.80 -2.26 -10.39
CA GLY A 165 -19.63 -2.26 -11.85
C GLY A 165 -18.29 -1.73 -12.34
N ALA A 166 -18.20 -1.63 -13.67
CA ALA A 166 -17.03 -1.11 -14.37
C ALA A 166 -17.03 0.43 -14.37
N GLY A 167 -15.82 1.02 -14.33
CA GLY A 167 -15.64 2.47 -14.34
C GLY A 167 -14.19 2.85 -14.06
N PRO A 168 -13.88 4.14 -13.93
CA PRO A 168 -12.53 4.62 -13.64
C PRO A 168 -11.94 4.01 -12.37
N ALA A 169 -12.76 3.85 -11.31
CA ALA A 169 -12.35 3.20 -10.07
C ALA A 169 -11.94 1.74 -10.30
N ALA A 170 -12.72 0.97 -11.07
CA ALA A 170 -12.40 -0.42 -11.38
C ALA A 170 -11.06 -0.56 -12.09
N LEU A 171 -10.78 0.31 -13.06
CA LEU A 171 -9.50 0.33 -13.80
C LEU A 171 -8.32 0.65 -12.87
N ALA A 172 -8.45 1.68 -12.02
CA ALA A 172 -7.40 2.05 -11.08
C ALA A 172 -7.13 0.94 -10.06
N ILE A 173 -8.18 0.31 -9.51
CA ILE A 173 -8.08 -0.79 -8.56
C ILE A 173 -7.43 -2.01 -9.21
N ALA A 174 -7.81 -2.36 -10.44
CA ALA A 174 -7.19 -3.46 -11.19
C ALA A 174 -5.70 -3.20 -11.43
N ALA A 175 -5.33 -1.98 -11.84
CA ALA A 175 -3.94 -1.58 -12.02
C ALA A 175 -3.14 -1.67 -10.71
N MET A 176 -3.67 -1.13 -9.59
CA MET A 176 -3.06 -1.24 -8.28
C MET A 176 -2.87 -2.69 -7.86
N SER A 177 -3.88 -3.54 -8.07
CA SER A 177 -3.84 -4.97 -7.71
C SER A 177 -2.77 -5.72 -8.50
N LEU A 178 -2.68 -5.52 -9.81
CA LEU A 178 -1.65 -6.12 -10.66
C LEU A 178 -0.24 -5.70 -10.21
N LEU A 179 -0.03 -4.41 -9.98
CA LEU A 179 1.24 -3.88 -9.50
C LEU A 179 1.59 -4.41 -8.11
N LEU A 180 0.62 -4.51 -7.20
CA LEU A 180 0.82 -5.04 -5.86
C LEU A 180 1.23 -6.53 -5.91
N VAL A 181 0.54 -7.34 -6.70
CA VAL A 181 0.88 -8.76 -6.88
C VAL A 181 2.27 -8.89 -7.50
N TRP A 182 2.59 -8.10 -8.51
CA TRP A 182 3.92 -8.06 -9.11
C TRP A 182 5.02 -7.72 -8.09
N ARG A 183 4.79 -6.70 -7.24
CA ARG A 183 5.71 -6.32 -6.14
C ARG A 183 5.88 -7.41 -5.07
N HIS A 184 4.97 -8.37 -5.02
CA HIS A 184 5.06 -9.54 -4.13
C HIS A 184 5.76 -10.75 -4.76
N GLY A 185 6.32 -10.65 -5.95
CA GLY A 185 6.95 -11.77 -6.67
C GLY A 185 7.98 -12.57 -5.84
N ALA A 186 8.83 -11.88 -5.07
CA ALA A 186 9.78 -12.56 -4.17
C ALA A 186 9.06 -13.32 -3.03
N ASN A 187 7.93 -12.79 -2.53
CA ASN A 187 7.14 -13.47 -1.49
C ASN A 187 6.38 -14.66 -2.08
N ILE A 188 5.87 -14.56 -3.30
CA ILE A 188 5.21 -15.67 -4.00
C ILE A 188 6.20 -16.83 -4.13
N LYS A 189 7.44 -16.57 -4.56
CA LYS A 189 8.49 -17.62 -4.62
C LYS A 189 8.75 -18.26 -3.26
N LYS A 190 8.81 -17.45 -2.18
CA LYS A 190 9.01 -17.97 -0.82
C LYS A 190 7.81 -18.75 -0.29
N LEU A 191 6.58 -18.33 -0.60
CA LEU A 191 5.34 -19.05 -0.25
C LEU A 191 5.32 -20.43 -0.91
N LEU A 192 5.62 -20.49 -2.20
CA LEU A 192 5.67 -21.76 -2.95
C LEU A 192 6.79 -22.68 -2.45
N ALA A 193 7.92 -22.12 -2.02
CA ALA A 193 9.05 -22.88 -1.43
C ALA A 193 8.85 -23.21 0.06
N GLY A 194 7.75 -22.76 0.71
CA GLY A 194 7.54 -22.99 2.14
C GLY A 194 8.48 -22.20 3.07
N THR A 195 9.18 -21.19 2.55
CA THR A 195 10.21 -20.41 3.27
C THR A 195 9.77 -19.00 3.65
N GLU A 196 8.51 -18.63 3.38
CA GLU A 196 7.97 -17.34 3.78
C GLU A 196 7.81 -17.25 5.31
N SER A 197 8.18 -16.10 5.91
CA SER A 197 8.10 -15.92 7.36
C SER A 197 6.66 -15.70 7.82
N ARG A 198 6.26 -16.40 8.88
CA ARG A 198 4.94 -16.21 9.50
C ARG A 198 4.95 -15.00 10.45
N LEU A 199 3.81 -14.36 10.60
CA LEU A 199 3.62 -13.28 11.57
C LEU A 199 3.92 -13.81 13.00
N GLY A 200 4.79 -13.09 13.75
CA GLY A 200 5.18 -13.46 15.09
C GLY A 200 6.28 -14.54 15.18
N GLN A 201 6.80 -15.02 14.07
CA GLN A 201 7.96 -15.93 14.06
C GLN A 201 9.23 -15.14 14.36
N LYS A 202 9.95 -15.51 15.44
CA LYS A 202 11.28 -14.97 15.74
C LYS A 202 12.23 -15.43 14.63
N THR A 203 12.93 -14.50 13.99
CA THR A 203 14.05 -14.83 13.12
C THR A 203 15.18 -15.40 13.99
N SER A 204 15.50 -16.69 13.82
CA SER A 204 16.69 -17.25 14.45
C SER A 204 17.92 -16.47 13.95
N PRO A 205 18.87 -16.08 14.82
CA PRO A 205 20.13 -15.54 14.37
C PRO A 205 20.77 -16.56 13.42
N SER A 206 21.25 -16.10 12.26
CA SER A 206 22.07 -16.91 11.37
C SER A 206 23.21 -17.51 12.20
N ARG A 207 23.27 -18.85 12.34
CA ARG A 207 24.45 -19.51 12.87
C ARG A 207 25.61 -19.11 11.96
N GLY A 208 26.47 -18.24 12.48
CA GLY A 208 27.76 -17.97 11.84
C GLY A 208 28.47 -19.30 11.66
N HIS A 209 28.80 -19.64 10.45
CA HIS A 209 29.74 -20.70 10.19
C HIS A 209 31.09 -20.16 10.64
N SER A 210 31.53 -20.68 11.81
CA SER A 210 32.90 -20.60 12.27
C SER A 210 33.78 -21.47 11.38
#